data_f18e76560816c4bef5d5db463d1fd36b
#
_entry.id   f18e76560816c4bef5d5db463d1fd36b
#
_cell.length_a   1.000
_cell.length_b   1.000
_cell.length_c   1.000
_cell.angle_alpha   90.00
_cell.angle_beta   90.00
_cell.angle_gamma   90.00
#
_symmetry.space_group_name_H-M   'P 1'
#
loop_
_entity.id
_entity.type
_entity.pdbx_description
1 polymer ?
#
loop_
_entity_poly.entity_id
_entity_poly.type
_entity_poly.pdbx_seq_one_letter_code
_entity_poly.pdbx_strand_id
1 'polypeptide(L)'
;FNDEANVFHKLITLKTLLTMTSGFYWRDGPHLNDPMREQLKRSKDWLQVVADCDVVDVPNTEFKYKITDIYLLNACIERLTGKTVYDILNEYMFPYVGIKCEPFIITPSSSVYRDLCCVKNCIELSAIDLAKFGLLYLNHGKLNNQQIISAEYVDEATAAHIQNYGYYWWINEDGSGYRGLGRGGQELHVYPEFDMVVVLQAQDSPRSKSYTPIITDVILKAIK
;
A
#
# COMPACT_ATOMS: atom_id res chain seq x y z
N PHE A 1 3.62 7.01 20.89
CA PHE A 1 4.93 7.57 21.24
C PHE A 1 4.90 8.01 22.70
N ASN A 2 6.01 7.83 23.43
CA ASN A 2 6.15 8.28 24.81
C ASN A 2 6.40 9.81 24.91
N ASP A 3 6.43 10.35 26.12
CA ASP A 3 6.60 11.80 26.33
C ASP A 3 7.98 12.34 25.91
N GLU A 4 8.97 11.47 25.76
CA GLU A 4 10.33 11.79 25.30
C GLU A 4 10.46 11.79 23.77
N ALA A 5 9.38 11.45 23.05
CA ALA A 5 9.37 11.45 21.60
C ALA A 5 9.75 12.85 21.05
N ASN A 6 10.60 12.86 20.04
CA ASN A 6 10.95 14.05 19.28
C ASN A 6 9.66 14.81 18.89
N VAL A 7 9.72 16.13 18.91
CA VAL A 7 8.58 17.01 18.54
C VAL A 7 7.95 16.60 17.20
N PHE A 8 8.73 16.08 16.26
CA PHE A 8 8.26 15.63 14.96
C PHE A 8 7.35 14.39 15.04
N HIS A 9 7.55 13.51 16.00
CA HIS A 9 6.63 12.37 16.19
C HIS A 9 5.20 12.84 16.46
N LYS A 10 5.02 13.97 17.12
CA LYS A 10 3.71 14.55 17.43
C LYS A 10 3.01 15.14 16.22
N LEU A 11 3.73 15.37 15.12
CA LEU A 11 3.20 15.88 13.85
C LEU A 11 2.78 14.77 12.89
N ILE A 12 3.07 13.51 13.21
CA ILE A 12 2.67 12.37 12.40
C ILE A 12 1.15 12.19 12.50
N THR A 13 0.50 12.15 11.36
CA THR A 13 -0.94 11.92 11.22
C THR A 13 -1.21 10.71 10.34
N LEU A 14 -2.45 10.21 10.32
CA LEU A 14 -2.83 9.15 9.38
C LEU A 14 -2.57 9.58 7.92
N LYS A 15 -2.80 10.86 7.60
CA LYS A 15 -2.51 11.40 6.27
C LYS A 15 -1.03 11.30 5.91
N THR A 16 -0.13 11.66 6.82
CA THR A 16 1.32 11.57 6.55
C THR A 16 1.80 10.12 6.38
N LEU A 17 1.16 9.16 7.03
CA LEU A 17 1.42 7.74 6.82
C LEU A 17 0.90 7.27 5.46
N LEU A 18 -0.32 7.65 5.08
CA LEU A 18 -0.94 7.30 3.79
C LEU A 18 -0.17 7.88 2.59
N THR A 19 0.42 9.06 2.76
CA THR A 19 1.20 9.75 1.72
C THR A 19 2.70 9.47 1.77
N MET A 20 3.18 8.58 2.64
CA MET A 20 4.61 8.25 2.80
C MET A 20 5.48 9.46 3.19
N THR A 21 4.92 10.38 3.98
CA THR A 21 5.55 11.64 4.40
C THR A 21 5.71 11.77 5.91
N SER A 22 5.76 10.67 6.64
CA SER A 22 5.90 10.68 8.11
C SER A 22 7.21 11.26 8.63
N GLY A 23 8.24 11.33 7.78
CA GLY A 23 9.57 11.82 8.17
C GLY A 23 10.44 10.80 8.89
N PHE A 24 10.00 9.55 9.11
CA PHE A 24 10.84 8.52 9.70
C PHE A 24 12.12 8.28 8.91
N TYR A 25 13.22 8.14 9.62
CA TYR A 25 14.46 7.63 9.05
C TYR A 25 14.28 6.15 8.74
N TRP A 26 14.23 5.84 7.45
CA TRP A 26 14.22 4.46 6.98
C TRP A 26 15.03 4.35 5.69
N ARG A 27 15.95 3.43 5.66
CA ARG A 27 16.78 3.19 4.50
C ARG A 27 16.44 1.84 3.87
N ASP A 28 15.65 1.88 2.81
CA ASP A 28 15.47 0.73 1.93
C ASP A 28 16.57 0.72 0.87
N GLY A 29 17.60 -0.06 1.08
CA GLY A 29 18.64 -0.26 0.08
C GLY A 29 18.12 -1.06 -1.12
N PRO A 30 18.80 -0.98 -2.28
CA PRO A 30 18.45 -1.74 -3.50
C PRO A 30 18.56 -3.26 -3.28
N HIS A 31 19.23 -3.66 -2.25
CA HIS A 31 19.39 -5.05 -1.82
C HIS A 31 18.66 -5.22 -0.50
N LEU A 32 17.89 -6.29 -0.34
CA LEU A 32 17.15 -6.66 0.86
C LEU A 32 18.00 -6.84 2.14
N ASN A 33 19.25 -6.46 2.10
CA ASN A 33 20.24 -6.59 3.17
C ASN A 33 20.42 -5.27 3.95
N ASP A 34 19.42 -4.39 3.91
CA ASP A 34 19.47 -3.17 4.71
C ASP A 34 19.49 -3.54 6.20
N PRO A 35 20.39 -2.97 6.99
CA PRO A 35 20.49 -3.26 8.42
C PRO A 35 19.19 -3.05 9.20
N MET A 36 18.37 -2.08 8.82
CA MET A 36 17.08 -1.81 9.44
C MET A 36 16.05 -2.91 9.15
N ARG A 37 16.02 -3.44 7.93
CA ARG A 37 15.20 -4.62 7.61
C ARG A 37 15.65 -5.86 8.36
N GLU A 38 16.95 -6.07 8.51
CA GLU A 38 17.48 -7.19 9.27
C GLU A 38 17.17 -7.04 10.77
N GLN A 39 17.22 -5.83 11.31
CA GLN A 39 16.77 -5.54 12.69
C GLN A 39 15.29 -5.88 12.86
N LEU A 40 14.45 -5.43 11.93
CA LEU A 40 13.01 -5.72 11.95
C LEU A 40 12.75 -7.23 11.90
N LYS A 41 13.41 -7.97 10.99
CA LYS A 41 13.29 -9.44 10.88
C LYS A 41 13.70 -10.18 12.15
N ARG A 42 14.68 -9.68 12.88
CA ARG A 42 15.19 -10.32 14.12
C ARG A 42 14.37 -9.93 15.35
N SER A 43 13.59 -8.87 15.27
CA SER A 43 12.77 -8.41 16.38
C SER A 43 11.55 -9.30 16.57
N LYS A 44 11.17 -9.48 17.84
CA LYS A 44 9.88 -10.07 18.22
C LYS A 44 8.75 -9.03 18.25
N ASP A 45 9.11 -7.76 18.30
CA ASP A 45 8.19 -6.62 18.33
C ASP A 45 8.56 -5.64 17.21
N TRP A 46 7.90 -5.78 16.09
CA TRP A 46 8.14 -4.95 14.91
C TRP A 46 7.63 -3.52 15.11
N LEU A 47 6.52 -3.39 15.84
CA LEU A 47 5.96 -2.07 16.11
C LEU A 47 6.90 -1.24 16.98
N GLN A 48 7.55 -1.86 17.96
CA GLN A 48 8.56 -1.19 18.77
C GLN A 48 9.74 -0.73 17.92
N VAL A 49 10.24 -1.58 17.01
CA VAL A 49 11.33 -1.19 16.09
C VAL A 49 10.96 0.03 15.25
N VAL A 50 9.72 0.09 14.75
CA VAL A 50 9.24 1.25 13.98
C VAL A 50 9.05 2.47 14.87
N ALA A 51 8.52 2.28 16.07
CA ALA A 51 8.31 3.38 17.02
C ALA A 51 9.63 4.00 17.53
N ASP A 52 10.70 3.21 17.56
CA ASP A 52 12.05 3.65 17.96
C ASP A 52 12.83 4.31 16.81
N CYS A 53 12.29 4.32 15.59
CA CYS A 53 12.93 5.03 14.48
C CYS A 53 12.92 6.54 14.71
N ASP A 54 14.05 7.19 14.43
CA ASP A 54 14.13 8.64 14.45
C ASP A 54 13.22 9.26 13.38
N VAL A 55 12.65 10.40 13.69
CA VAL A 55 11.98 11.27 12.69
C VAL A 55 12.96 12.38 12.32
N VAL A 56 13.47 12.31 11.11
CA VAL A 56 14.56 13.17 10.60
C VAL A 56 14.09 14.27 9.67
N ASP A 57 12.94 14.08 9.02
CA ASP A 57 12.30 15.09 8.18
C ASP A 57 11.04 15.61 8.90
N VAL A 58 10.69 16.86 8.67
CA VAL A 58 9.41 17.38 9.17
C VAL A 58 8.26 16.64 8.48
N PRO A 59 7.32 16.02 9.20
CA PRO A 59 6.19 15.33 8.58
C PRO A 59 5.43 16.22 7.59
N ASN A 60 5.00 15.63 6.48
CA ASN A 60 4.32 16.29 5.37
C ASN A 60 5.20 17.22 4.50
N THR A 61 6.53 17.06 4.53
CA THR A 61 7.43 17.87 3.68
C THR A 61 8.16 17.05 2.63
N GLU A 62 8.55 15.82 2.95
CA GLU A 62 9.37 14.96 2.09
C GLU A 62 8.68 13.62 1.83
N PHE A 63 8.55 13.26 0.57
CA PHE A 63 8.10 11.93 0.17
C PHE A 63 9.28 10.94 0.21
N LYS A 64 9.11 9.87 0.97
CA LYS A 64 10.03 8.74 0.97
C LYS A 64 9.23 7.45 1.12
N TYR A 65 9.19 6.63 0.07
CA TYR A 65 8.51 5.35 0.14
C TYR A 65 9.20 4.46 1.19
N LYS A 66 8.45 4.04 2.21
CA LYS A 66 8.99 3.27 3.33
C LYS A 66 7.93 2.39 4.00
N ILE A 67 8.40 1.25 4.49
CA ILE A 67 7.53 0.25 5.11
C ILE A 67 7.04 0.66 6.50
N THR A 68 7.79 1.53 7.19
CA THR A 68 7.45 2.02 8.54
C THR A 68 6.07 2.64 8.59
N ASP A 69 5.69 3.41 7.56
CA ASP A 69 4.42 4.09 7.49
C ASP A 69 3.26 3.10 7.39
N ILE A 70 3.44 2.02 6.62
CA ILE A 70 2.46 0.94 6.49
C ILE A 70 2.28 0.22 7.83
N TYR A 71 3.38 -0.11 8.51
CA TYR A 71 3.32 -0.78 9.82
C TYR A 71 2.60 0.05 10.86
N LEU A 72 2.94 1.32 10.95
CA LEU A 72 2.34 2.21 11.94
C LEU A 72 0.86 2.44 11.64
N LEU A 73 0.48 2.58 10.36
CA LEU A 73 -0.92 2.70 9.96
C LEU A 73 -1.72 1.46 10.37
N ASN A 74 -1.21 0.26 10.06
CA ASN A 74 -1.86 -0.99 10.45
C ASN A 74 -2.02 -1.11 11.97
N ALA A 75 -1.01 -0.74 12.74
CA ALA A 75 -1.08 -0.72 14.19
C ALA A 75 -2.11 0.29 14.72
N CYS A 76 -2.24 1.45 14.10
CA CYS A 76 -3.27 2.43 14.43
C CYS A 76 -4.68 1.86 14.17
N ILE A 77 -4.89 1.20 13.04
CA ILE A 77 -6.16 0.56 12.69
C ILE A 77 -6.51 -0.52 13.73
N GLU A 78 -5.57 -1.43 14.02
CA GLU A 78 -5.79 -2.48 15.01
C GLU A 78 -6.11 -1.92 16.40
N ARG A 79 -5.41 -0.87 16.83
CA ARG A 79 -5.62 -0.25 18.13
C ARG A 79 -6.98 0.44 18.24
N LEU A 80 -7.42 1.11 17.16
CA LEU A 80 -8.67 1.87 17.14
C LEU A 80 -9.89 0.96 17.01
N THR A 81 -9.77 -0.14 16.30
CA THR A 81 -10.90 -1.00 15.95
C THR A 81 -10.95 -2.31 16.73
N GLY A 82 -9.84 -2.73 17.31
CA GLY A 82 -9.68 -4.06 17.92
C GLY A 82 -9.63 -5.19 16.88
N LYS A 83 -9.57 -4.86 15.59
CA LYS A 83 -9.61 -5.82 14.47
C LYS A 83 -8.35 -5.69 13.62
N THR A 84 -7.90 -6.80 13.04
CA THR A 84 -6.84 -6.76 12.02
C THR A 84 -7.36 -6.10 10.74
N VAL A 85 -6.46 -5.63 9.88
CA VAL A 85 -6.84 -5.11 8.55
C VAL A 85 -7.58 -6.18 7.75
N TYR A 86 -7.15 -7.45 7.84
CA TYR A 86 -7.87 -8.55 7.21
C TYR A 86 -9.33 -8.66 7.70
N ASP A 87 -9.56 -8.62 9.02
CA ASP A 87 -10.90 -8.72 9.59
C ASP A 87 -11.80 -7.59 9.08
N ILE A 88 -11.26 -6.36 8.98
CA ILE A 88 -11.97 -5.19 8.46
C ILE A 88 -12.33 -5.41 6.98
N LEU A 89 -11.37 -5.83 6.17
CA LEU A 89 -11.61 -6.09 4.75
C LEU A 89 -12.62 -7.21 4.55
N ASN A 90 -12.55 -8.28 5.35
CA ASN A 90 -13.47 -9.39 5.28
C ASN A 90 -14.88 -9.06 5.78
N GLU A 91 -15.02 -8.08 6.66
CA GLU A 91 -16.33 -7.63 7.15
C GLU A 91 -16.97 -6.59 6.23
N TYR A 92 -16.20 -5.61 5.74
CA TYR A 92 -16.74 -4.42 5.10
C TYR A 92 -16.51 -4.33 3.59
N MET A 93 -15.63 -5.15 3.01
CA MET A 93 -15.31 -5.05 1.60
C MET A 93 -15.42 -6.39 0.85
N PHE A 94 -14.72 -7.42 1.25
CA PHE A 94 -14.58 -8.67 0.49
C PHE A 94 -15.90 -9.32 0.11
N PRO A 95 -16.90 -9.47 1.02
CA PRO A 95 -18.17 -10.09 0.67
C PRO A 95 -18.93 -9.32 -0.42
N TYR A 96 -18.80 -7.98 -0.40
CA TYR A 96 -19.53 -7.11 -1.32
C TYR A 96 -18.91 -7.06 -2.71
N VAL A 97 -17.58 -7.24 -2.81
CA VAL A 97 -16.87 -7.31 -4.10
C VAL A 97 -16.68 -8.73 -4.60
N GLY A 98 -17.16 -9.74 -3.84
CA GLY A 98 -17.04 -11.15 -4.20
C GLY A 98 -15.60 -11.66 -4.17
N ILE A 99 -14.77 -11.15 -3.26
CA ILE A 99 -13.42 -11.64 -2.97
C ILE A 99 -13.53 -12.70 -1.88
N LYS A 100 -12.84 -13.82 -2.08
CA LYS A 100 -12.68 -14.87 -1.09
C LYS A 100 -11.21 -15.17 -0.93
N CYS A 101 -10.65 -14.83 0.20
CA CYS A 101 -9.28 -15.15 0.53
C CYS A 101 -9.17 -15.50 2.02
N GLU A 102 -8.20 -16.34 2.33
CA GLU A 102 -7.83 -16.65 3.71
C GLU A 102 -6.66 -15.77 4.13
N PRO A 103 -6.56 -15.40 5.40
CA PRO A 103 -5.44 -14.61 5.87
C PRO A 103 -4.17 -15.47 5.88
N PHE A 104 -3.12 -14.92 5.34
CA PHE A 104 -1.80 -15.51 5.45
C PHE A 104 -1.06 -14.89 6.64
N ILE A 105 -0.79 -15.68 7.67
CA ILE A 105 -0.16 -15.20 8.90
C ILE A 105 1.36 -15.16 8.71
N ILE A 106 1.93 -13.97 8.75
CA ILE A 106 3.38 -13.78 8.85
C ILE A 106 3.74 -13.55 10.32
N THR A 107 4.61 -14.40 10.82
CA THR A 107 5.19 -14.22 12.15
C THR A 107 6.66 -13.87 12.04
N PRO A 108 7.28 -13.24 13.06
CA PRO A 108 8.72 -12.99 13.08
C PRO A 108 9.58 -14.24 12.87
N SER A 109 9.04 -15.42 13.13
CA SER A 109 9.72 -16.70 12.97
C SER A 109 9.39 -17.43 11.67
N SER A 110 8.51 -16.91 10.81
CA SER A 110 8.13 -17.59 9.57
C SER A 110 9.22 -17.44 8.50
N SER A 111 9.52 -18.53 7.79
CA SER A 111 10.49 -18.55 6.69
C SER A 111 10.03 -17.79 5.43
N VAL A 112 8.80 -17.34 5.39
CA VAL A 112 8.16 -16.64 4.25
C VAL A 112 8.42 -15.13 4.28
N TYR A 113 9.49 -14.73 4.87
CA TYR A 113 9.94 -13.36 5.10
C TYR A 113 10.33 -12.59 3.85
N ARG A 114 9.65 -12.73 2.74
CA ARG A 114 10.13 -12.06 1.54
C ARG A 114 9.68 -10.62 1.41
N ASP A 115 8.51 -10.28 1.92
CA ASP A 115 7.98 -8.91 1.83
C ASP A 115 7.25 -8.53 3.13
N LEU A 116 7.86 -7.61 3.85
CA LEU A 116 7.39 -7.10 5.14
C LEU A 116 6.27 -6.05 4.96
N CYS A 117 5.28 -6.31 4.13
CA CYS A 117 4.19 -5.34 3.93
C CYS A 117 3.03 -5.51 4.92
N CYS A 118 3.06 -6.54 5.77
CA CYS A 118 1.97 -6.82 6.71
C CYS A 118 2.50 -7.05 8.11
N VAL A 119 1.82 -6.51 9.10
CA VAL A 119 2.24 -6.65 10.51
C VAL A 119 1.87 -8.02 11.07
N LYS A 120 0.73 -8.58 10.67
CA LYS A 120 0.25 -9.88 11.16
C LYS A 120 -0.34 -10.76 10.07
N ASN A 121 -1.17 -10.22 9.20
CA ASN A 121 -1.91 -10.99 8.21
C ASN A 121 -1.67 -10.40 6.82
N CYS A 122 -1.05 -11.15 5.94
CA CYS A 122 -0.99 -10.84 4.52
C CYS A 122 -2.24 -11.34 3.81
N ILE A 123 -2.55 -10.71 2.70
CA ILE A 123 -3.68 -11.06 1.84
C ILE A 123 -3.10 -11.52 0.51
N GLU A 124 -3.42 -12.75 0.11
CA GLU A 124 -3.11 -13.26 -1.22
C GLU A 124 -4.36 -13.14 -2.09
N LEU A 125 -4.27 -12.34 -3.14
CA LEU A 125 -5.36 -12.16 -4.09
C LEU A 125 -5.00 -12.77 -5.44
N SER A 126 -5.97 -13.39 -6.08
CA SER A 126 -5.86 -13.72 -7.50
C SER A 126 -5.85 -12.44 -8.35
N ALA A 127 -5.37 -12.53 -9.61
CA ALA A 127 -5.45 -11.40 -10.51
C ALA A 127 -6.89 -10.89 -10.71
N ILE A 128 -7.85 -11.81 -10.71
CA ILE A 128 -9.28 -11.48 -10.82
C ILE A 128 -9.76 -10.71 -9.58
N ASP A 129 -9.36 -11.14 -8.39
CA ASP A 129 -9.78 -10.48 -7.15
C ASP A 129 -9.11 -9.10 -7.02
N LEU A 130 -7.86 -8.97 -7.43
CA LEU A 130 -7.19 -7.69 -7.50
C LEU A 130 -7.84 -6.75 -8.54
N ALA A 131 -8.33 -7.30 -9.66
CA ALA A 131 -9.09 -6.53 -10.65
C ALA A 131 -10.44 -6.05 -10.10
N LYS A 132 -11.13 -6.85 -9.28
CA LYS A 132 -12.37 -6.41 -8.59
C LYS A 132 -12.10 -5.24 -7.65
N PHE A 133 -10.97 -5.26 -6.93
CA PHE A 133 -10.53 -4.11 -6.13
C PHE A 133 -10.28 -2.88 -7.01
N GLY A 134 -9.59 -3.04 -8.13
CA GLY A 134 -9.40 -1.95 -9.10
C GLY A 134 -10.72 -1.40 -9.65
N LEU A 135 -11.68 -2.27 -9.98
CA LEU A 135 -13.02 -1.88 -10.43
C LEU A 135 -13.79 -1.09 -9.36
N LEU A 136 -13.62 -1.43 -8.07
CA LEU A 136 -14.22 -0.65 -6.99
C LEU A 136 -13.73 0.79 -7.01
N TYR A 137 -12.42 1.01 -7.19
CA TYR A 137 -11.85 2.35 -7.30
C TYR A 137 -12.22 3.05 -8.61
N LEU A 138 -12.23 2.34 -9.74
CA LEU A 138 -12.67 2.87 -11.03
C LEU A 138 -14.10 3.41 -10.96
N ASN A 139 -14.98 2.76 -10.21
CA ASN A 139 -16.38 3.13 -10.03
C ASN A 139 -16.61 3.99 -8.77
N HIS A 140 -15.63 4.82 -8.37
CA HIS A 140 -15.75 5.72 -7.22
C HIS A 140 -16.27 5.04 -5.95
N GLY A 141 -15.74 3.85 -5.65
CA GLY A 141 -16.09 3.07 -4.46
C GLY A 141 -17.43 2.33 -4.53
N LYS A 142 -18.05 2.27 -5.70
CA LYS A 142 -19.35 1.62 -5.91
C LYS A 142 -19.18 0.32 -6.72
N LEU A 143 -19.84 -0.75 -6.27
CA LEU A 143 -19.93 -2.00 -7.01
C LEU A 143 -21.33 -2.60 -6.85
N ASN A 144 -21.89 -3.21 -7.90
CA ASN A 144 -23.22 -3.82 -7.88
C ASN A 144 -24.33 -2.89 -7.31
N ASN A 145 -24.29 -1.60 -7.65
CA ASN A 145 -25.16 -0.55 -7.13
C ASN A 145 -25.05 -0.27 -5.62
N GLN A 146 -24.06 -0.83 -4.93
CA GLN A 146 -23.79 -0.57 -3.53
C GLN A 146 -22.54 0.30 -3.38
N GLN A 147 -22.62 1.38 -2.57
CA GLN A 147 -21.46 2.17 -2.18
C GLN A 147 -20.74 1.44 -1.05
N ILE A 148 -19.49 1.02 -1.29
CA ILE A 148 -18.65 0.26 -0.36
C ILE A 148 -17.62 1.19 0.29
N ILE A 149 -17.01 2.05 -0.51
CA ILE A 149 -16.10 3.12 -0.08
C ILE A 149 -16.73 4.45 -0.54
N SER A 150 -16.69 5.50 0.26
CA SER A 150 -17.25 6.78 -0.18
C SER A 150 -16.52 7.31 -1.42
N ALA A 151 -17.26 7.95 -2.32
CA ALA A 151 -16.70 8.51 -3.55
C ALA A 151 -15.65 9.57 -3.22
N GLU A 152 -15.92 10.42 -2.24
CA GLU A 152 -15.02 11.47 -1.77
C GLU A 152 -13.68 10.89 -1.28
N TYR A 153 -13.72 9.74 -0.59
CA TYR A 153 -12.48 9.09 -0.17
C TYR A 153 -11.71 8.52 -1.35
N VAL A 154 -12.38 7.92 -2.33
CA VAL A 154 -11.71 7.41 -3.55
C VAL A 154 -11.05 8.56 -4.29
N ASP A 155 -11.76 9.66 -4.49
CA ASP A 155 -11.25 10.84 -5.18
C ASP A 155 -10.04 11.43 -4.43
N GLU A 156 -10.11 11.54 -3.10
CA GLU A 156 -8.99 11.99 -2.29
C GLU A 156 -7.83 10.99 -2.32
N ALA A 157 -8.08 9.69 -2.22
CA ALA A 157 -7.05 8.66 -2.19
C ALA A 157 -6.28 8.57 -3.52
N THR A 158 -6.93 8.86 -4.63
CA THR A 158 -6.34 8.81 -5.98
C THR A 158 -5.90 10.17 -6.52
N ALA A 159 -5.99 11.23 -5.72
CA ALA A 159 -5.39 12.53 -6.03
C ALA A 159 -3.88 12.54 -5.68
N ALA A 160 -3.10 13.32 -6.43
CA ALA A 160 -1.69 13.54 -6.10
C ALA A 160 -1.57 14.51 -4.91
N HIS A 161 -1.11 14.03 -3.76
CA HIS A 161 -0.89 14.84 -2.55
C HIS A 161 0.52 15.39 -2.47
N ILE A 162 1.51 14.55 -2.82
CA ILE A 162 2.91 14.94 -2.87
C ILE A 162 3.57 14.20 -4.03
N GLN A 163 4.31 14.91 -4.85
CA GLN A 163 4.82 14.35 -6.10
C GLN A 163 3.65 13.64 -6.84
N ASN A 164 3.86 12.45 -7.35
CA ASN A 164 2.83 11.67 -8.02
C ASN A 164 2.33 10.53 -7.09
N TYR A 165 1.97 10.86 -5.84
CA TYR A 165 1.53 9.87 -4.85
C TYR A 165 0.28 10.32 -4.11
N GLY A 166 -0.71 9.44 -4.09
CA GLY A 166 -1.95 9.59 -3.33
C GLY A 166 -1.90 8.80 -2.02
N TYR A 167 -3.03 8.23 -1.61
CA TYR A 167 -3.08 7.33 -0.45
C TYR A 167 -2.73 5.90 -0.87
N TYR A 168 -1.43 5.60 -0.88
CA TYR A 168 -0.82 4.36 -1.38
C TYR A 168 -1.03 4.08 -2.87
N TRP A 169 -1.49 5.07 -3.64
CA TRP A 169 -1.57 5.01 -5.07
C TRP A 169 -0.45 5.82 -5.73
N TRP A 170 0.21 5.24 -6.70
CA TRP A 170 1.05 5.97 -7.64
C TRP A 170 0.16 6.59 -8.70
N ILE A 171 0.22 7.90 -8.84
CA ILE A 171 -0.55 8.64 -9.84
C ILE A 171 0.28 8.74 -11.12
N ASN A 172 -0.32 8.49 -12.27
CA ASN A 172 0.38 8.61 -13.54
C ASN A 172 0.69 10.09 -13.83
N GLU A 173 1.92 10.37 -14.31
CA GLU A 173 2.40 11.75 -14.54
C GLU A 173 1.57 12.49 -15.58
N ASP A 174 1.01 11.74 -16.55
CA ASP A 174 0.14 12.26 -17.61
C ASP A 174 -1.33 12.42 -17.16
N GLY A 175 -1.64 12.13 -15.91
CA GLY A 175 -3.00 12.19 -15.38
C GLY A 175 -3.94 11.09 -15.89
N SER A 176 -3.45 10.13 -16.66
CA SER A 176 -4.30 9.09 -17.28
C SER A 176 -4.91 8.10 -16.27
N GLY A 177 -4.41 8.07 -15.04
CA GLY A 177 -4.91 7.16 -14.01
C GLY A 177 -3.95 6.96 -12.85
N TYR A 178 -4.11 5.85 -12.15
CA TYR A 178 -3.33 5.52 -10.97
C TYR A 178 -3.05 4.02 -10.88
N ARG A 179 -2.04 3.65 -10.09
CA ARG A 179 -1.55 2.29 -10.05
C ARG A 179 -0.98 1.89 -8.69
N GLY A 180 -1.10 0.60 -8.37
CA GLY A 180 -0.37 -0.09 -7.30
C GLY A 180 0.76 -0.92 -7.90
N LEU A 181 1.97 -0.79 -7.36
CA LEU A 181 3.15 -1.51 -7.84
C LEU A 181 3.70 -2.40 -6.72
N GLY A 182 3.80 -3.69 -7.00
CA GLY A 182 4.33 -4.70 -6.08
C GLY A 182 5.67 -5.26 -6.55
N ARG A 183 6.46 -5.72 -5.59
CA ARG A 183 7.73 -6.37 -5.87
C ARG A 183 7.50 -7.68 -6.64
N GLY A 184 8.33 -7.95 -7.66
CA GLY A 184 8.25 -9.17 -8.47
C GLY A 184 7.33 -9.04 -9.67
N GLY A 185 6.77 -7.85 -9.92
CA GLY A 185 5.95 -7.57 -11.09
C GLY A 185 4.45 -7.73 -10.86
N GLN A 186 3.99 -7.59 -9.63
CA GLN A 186 2.57 -7.42 -9.36
C GLN A 186 2.20 -5.96 -9.64
N GLU A 187 1.28 -5.74 -10.57
CA GLU A 187 0.84 -4.40 -10.93
C GLU A 187 -0.69 -4.37 -11.04
N LEU A 188 -1.30 -3.34 -10.47
CA LEU A 188 -2.69 -2.98 -10.66
C LEU A 188 -2.72 -1.57 -11.25
N HIS A 189 -3.35 -1.42 -12.41
CA HIS A 189 -3.53 -0.13 -13.08
C HIS A 189 -5.00 0.16 -13.26
N VAL A 190 -5.40 1.40 -12.99
CA VAL A 190 -6.75 1.91 -13.20
C VAL A 190 -6.68 3.11 -14.13
N TYR A 191 -7.41 3.06 -15.22
CA TYR A 191 -7.48 4.08 -16.27
C TYR A 191 -8.92 4.55 -16.42
N PRO A 192 -9.35 5.60 -15.69
CA PRO A 192 -10.75 6.07 -15.72
C PRO A 192 -11.23 6.51 -17.10
N GLU A 193 -10.38 7.19 -17.89
CA GLU A 193 -10.73 7.63 -19.23
C GLU A 193 -11.09 6.48 -20.20
N PHE A 194 -10.50 5.30 -19.97
CA PHE A 194 -10.74 4.11 -20.80
C PHE A 194 -11.71 3.11 -20.15
N ASP A 195 -12.32 3.47 -19.02
CA ASP A 195 -13.15 2.54 -18.22
C ASP A 195 -12.46 1.18 -18.03
N MET A 196 -11.17 1.20 -17.65
CA MET A 196 -10.31 0.03 -17.74
C MET A 196 -9.49 -0.20 -16.46
N VAL A 197 -9.42 -1.46 -16.08
CA VAL A 197 -8.50 -1.99 -15.05
C VAL A 197 -7.59 -3.02 -15.68
N VAL A 198 -6.30 -2.92 -15.46
CA VAL A 198 -5.31 -3.90 -15.90
C VAL A 198 -4.58 -4.45 -14.68
N VAL A 199 -4.51 -5.77 -14.58
CA VAL A 199 -3.77 -6.47 -13.54
C VAL A 199 -2.71 -7.36 -14.17
N LEU A 200 -1.50 -7.23 -13.67
CA LEU A 200 -0.40 -8.12 -13.99
C LEU A 200 0.06 -8.81 -12.70
N GLN A 201 0.23 -10.11 -12.77
CA GLN A 201 0.86 -10.88 -11.71
C GLN A 201 2.02 -11.65 -12.29
N ALA A 202 3.20 -11.42 -11.76
CA ALA A 202 4.40 -12.14 -12.13
C ALA A 202 5.13 -12.58 -10.85
N GLN A 203 5.79 -13.72 -10.94
CA GLN A 203 6.69 -14.23 -9.93
C GLN A 203 8.11 -14.25 -10.53
N ASP A 204 9.10 -13.85 -9.73
CA ASP A 204 10.51 -13.87 -10.14
C ASP A 204 10.90 -12.90 -11.28
N SER A 205 10.12 -11.84 -11.49
CA SER A 205 10.56 -10.76 -12.36
C SER A 205 11.87 -10.14 -11.84
N PRO A 206 12.83 -9.82 -12.71
CA PRO A 206 14.01 -9.05 -12.32
C PRO A 206 13.59 -7.78 -11.57
N ARG A 207 14.29 -7.47 -10.49
CA ARG A 207 13.90 -6.44 -9.48
C ARG A 207 13.60 -5.05 -10.04
N SER A 208 13.99 -4.76 -11.25
CA SER A 208 13.85 -3.46 -11.89
C SER A 208 12.85 -3.44 -13.06
N LYS A 209 12.23 -4.57 -13.39
CA LYS A 209 11.39 -4.64 -14.59
C LYS A 209 9.94 -4.34 -14.22
N SER A 210 9.47 -3.13 -14.52
CA SER A 210 8.05 -2.83 -14.57
C SER A 210 7.45 -3.30 -15.89
N TYR A 211 6.24 -3.79 -15.85
CA TYR A 211 5.46 -4.13 -17.04
C TYR A 211 4.60 -2.96 -17.54
N THR A 212 4.64 -1.82 -16.87
CA THR A 212 3.96 -0.59 -17.30
C THR A 212 4.14 -0.27 -18.79
N PRO A 213 5.35 -0.42 -19.41
CA PRO A 213 5.51 -0.18 -20.84
C PRO A 213 4.64 -1.07 -21.73
N ILE A 214 4.37 -2.31 -21.32
CA ILE A 214 3.45 -3.18 -22.07
C ILE A 214 2.05 -2.60 -22.07
N ILE A 215 1.62 -2.05 -20.95
CA ILE A 215 0.29 -1.42 -20.83
C ILE A 215 0.25 -0.15 -21.66
N THR A 216 1.20 0.76 -21.49
CA THR A 216 1.20 2.08 -22.14
C THR A 216 1.49 2.01 -23.63
N ASP A 217 2.40 1.12 -24.05
CA ASP A 217 2.90 1.08 -25.42
C ASP A 217 2.16 0.09 -26.32
N VAL A 218 1.49 -0.88 -25.75
CA VAL A 218 0.75 -1.90 -26.50
C VAL A 218 -0.74 -1.79 -26.23
N ILE A 219 -1.18 -2.00 -24.96
CA ILE A 219 -2.61 -2.09 -24.66
C ILE A 219 -3.31 -0.75 -24.90
N LEU A 220 -2.84 0.35 -24.30
CA LEU A 220 -3.48 1.66 -24.46
C LEU A 220 -3.44 2.18 -25.89
N LYS A 221 -2.41 1.83 -26.67
CA LYS A 221 -2.36 2.21 -28.09
C LYS A 221 -3.31 1.39 -28.96
N ALA A 222 -3.64 0.18 -28.54
CA ALA A 222 -4.57 -0.68 -29.29
C ALA A 222 -6.06 -0.30 -29.12
N ILE A 223 -6.39 0.47 -28.07
CA ILE A 223 -7.76 0.91 -27.78
C ILE A 223 -8.01 2.38 -28.15
N LYS A 224 -7.00 3.11 -28.57
CA LYS A 224 -7.11 4.44 -29.19
C LYS A 224 -7.36 4.30 -30.69
#